data_d6798b06e79a21b12f9ebea553dd02a2
#
_entry.id   d6798b06e79a21b12f9ebea553dd02a2
#
_cell.length_a   1.000
_cell.length_b   1.000
_cell.length_c   1.000
_cell.angle_alpha   90.00
_cell.angle_beta   90.00
_cell.angle_gamma   90.00
#
_symmetry.space_group_name_H-M   'P 1'
#
loop_
_entity.id
_entity.type
_entity.pdbx_description
1 polymer ?
#
loop_
_entity_poly.entity_id
_entity_poly.type
_entity_poly.pdbx_seq_one_letter_code
_entity_poly.pdbx_strand_id
1 'polypeptide(L)'
;MKIKFVAYLLLISCAGKAQSQHYEYVQKGEFGITIGAAHYFGDINTRAAINRPKPALGAFFRKQFGNYVGVRLSAHYAQLGYSDTYSKNEYQHIRNLSFNTNIWEVALQGDFNFFKFIPGDPDYSFTPYITLGAGVFTYDPYAFTNGQKEFLRPLGTEGQQIGYNGRKPYNTLAICIPLGVGIKYNLSDKINFSFEVAHRFTTTDYLDDVSTTYVGADKFTA
;
A
#
# COMPACT_ATOMS: atom_id res chain seq x y z
N MET A 1 21.21 3.29 14.46
CA MET A 1 21.46 4.72 14.09
C MET A 1 20.13 5.32 13.65
N LYS A 2 19.47 6.10 14.49
CA LYS A 2 18.13 6.64 14.23
C LYS A 2 18.26 7.77 13.23
N ILE A 3 17.84 7.56 11.98
CA ILE A 3 17.73 8.60 10.95
C ILE A 3 16.46 9.39 11.26
N LYS A 4 16.64 10.57 11.84
CA LYS A 4 15.57 11.55 11.96
C LYS A 4 15.33 12.16 10.60
N PHE A 5 14.30 11.74 9.89
CA PHE A 5 13.79 12.45 8.73
C PHE A 5 13.07 13.70 9.20
N VAL A 6 13.75 14.83 9.10
CA VAL A 6 13.13 16.16 9.20
C VAL A 6 12.52 16.45 7.84
N ALA A 7 11.20 16.27 7.74
CA ALA A 7 10.44 16.74 6.58
C ALA A 7 10.38 18.25 6.62
N TYR A 8 11.25 18.93 5.88
CA TYR A 8 11.07 20.33 5.54
C TYR A 8 9.92 20.44 4.54
N LEU A 9 8.76 20.87 5.04
CA LEU A 9 7.65 21.32 4.20
C LEU A 9 8.07 22.65 3.59
N LEU A 10 8.64 22.62 2.39
CA LEU A 10 8.89 23.81 1.60
C LEU A 10 7.55 24.32 1.07
N LEU A 11 6.92 25.22 1.82
CA LEU A 11 5.84 26.08 1.34
C LEU A 11 6.44 27.08 0.37
N ILE A 12 6.54 26.72 -0.90
CA ILE A 12 6.80 27.67 -1.98
C ILE A 12 5.49 28.39 -2.24
N SER A 13 5.34 29.57 -1.66
CA SER A 13 4.28 30.51 -2.01
C SER A 13 4.62 31.12 -3.39
N CYS A 14 4.27 30.42 -4.46
CA CYS A 14 4.20 31.01 -5.79
C CYS A 14 2.95 31.91 -5.86
N ALA A 15 3.06 33.12 -5.41
CA ALA A 15 2.10 34.20 -5.72
C ALA A 15 2.25 34.64 -7.17
N GLY A 16 2.00 33.74 -8.11
CA GLY A 16 1.78 34.04 -9.51
C GLY A 16 0.32 34.43 -9.69
N LYS A 17 0.03 35.62 -10.12
CA LYS A 17 -1.30 35.99 -10.63
C LYS A 17 -1.57 35.16 -11.87
N ALA A 18 -2.15 33.96 -11.68
CA ALA A 18 -2.73 33.22 -12.75
C ALA A 18 -4.03 33.90 -13.15
N GLN A 19 -3.99 34.58 -14.27
CA GLN A 19 -5.18 35.06 -14.96
C GLN A 19 -5.90 33.82 -15.47
N SER A 20 -6.83 33.31 -14.67
CA SER A 20 -7.67 32.19 -15.04
C SER A 20 -8.70 32.68 -16.08
N GLN A 21 -8.54 32.27 -17.31
CA GLN A 21 -9.69 32.21 -18.21
C GLN A 21 -10.62 31.09 -17.66
N HIS A 22 -11.70 31.52 -17.04
CA HIS A 22 -12.70 30.68 -16.41
C HIS A 22 -13.52 29.96 -17.48
N TYR A 23 -13.05 28.79 -17.92
CA TYR A 23 -13.98 27.75 -18.31
C TYR A 23 -14.27 26.96 -17.04
N GLU A 24 -15.41 27.24 -16.41
CA GLU A 24 -15.92 26.44 -15.30
C GLU A 24 -16.33 25.07 -15.82
N TYR A 25 -15.35 24.20 -15.94
CA TYR A 25 -15.64 22.76 -16.03
C TYR A 25 -16.00 22.28 -14.64
N VAL A 26 -17.32 22.19 -14.36
CA VAL A 26 -17.82 21.59 -13.11
C VAL A 26 -17.52 20.09 -13.19
N GLN A 27 -16.38 19.69 -12.67
CA GLN A 27 -16.03 18.28 -12.61
C GLN A 27 -16.94 17.56 -11.61
N LYS A 28 -17.78 16.70 -12.17
CA LYS A 28 -18.57 15.73 -11.40
C LYS A 28 -17.60 14.75 -10.74
N GLY A 29 -17.97 14.25 -9.54
CA GLY A 29 -17.18 13.18 -8.93
C GLY A 29 -17.11 11.94 -9.81
N GLU A 30 -16.02 11.20 -9.72
CA GLU A 30 -15.75 9.95 -10.43
C GLU A 30 -15.79 8.79 -9.45
N PHE A 31 -16.59 7.77 -9.74
CA PHE A 31 -16.54 6.48 -9.07
C PHE A 31 -15.79 5.48 -9.94
N GLY A 32 -14.94 4.68 -9.33
CA GLY A 32 -14.19 3.67 -10.05
C GLY A 32 -13.94 2.42 -9.23
N ILE A 33 -13.59 1.36 -9.95
CA ILE A 33 -13.12 0.10 -9.40
C ILE A 33 -11.64 -0.09 -9.74
N THR A 34 -10.93 -0.77 -8.86
CA THR A 34 -9.51 -1.11 -9.05
C THR A 34 -9.36 -2.61 -9.06
N ILE A 35 -8.66 -3.12 -10.06
CA ILE A 35 -8.26 -4.54 -10.15
C ILE A 35 -6.75 -4.55 -10.36
N GLY A 36 -6.05 -5.35 -9.57
CA GLY A 36 -4.59 -5.38 -9.65
C GLY A 36 -3.97 -6.52 -8.87
N ALA A 37 -2.69 -6.38 -8.64
CA ALA A 37 -1.90 -7.31 -7.84
C ALA A 37 -1.12 -6.55 -6.77
N ALA A 38 -1.04 -7.15 -5.59
CA ALA A 38 -0.22 -6.68 -4.49
C ALA A 38 0.97 -7.61 -4.30
N HIS A 39 2.11 -7.04 -3.91
CA HIS A 39 3.32 -7.79 -3.64
C HIS A 39 3.95 -7.31 -2.34
N TYR A 40 4.56 -8.24 -1.61
CA TYR A 40 5.21 -8.00 -0.34
C TYR A 40 6.72 -7.78 -0.50
N PHE A 41 7.22 -6.72 0.12
CA PHE A 41 8.64 -6.43 0.29
C PHE A 41 8.91 -6.23 1.79
N GLY A 42 9.68 -7.10 2.41
CA GLY A 42 10.01 -7.06 3.84
C GLY A 42 10.99 -8.16 4.26
N ASP A 43 11.05 -8.46 5.54
CA ASP A 43 12.10 -9.26 6.18
C ASP A 43 12.24 -10.68 5.63
N ILE A 44 11.13 -11.32 5.28
CA ILE A 44 11.20 -12.66 4.68
C ILE A 44 11.64 -12.56 3.20
N ASN A 45 11.26 -11.51 2.47
CA ASN A 45 11.64 -11.27 1.07
C ASN A 45 12.83 -10.30 0.94
N THR A 46 13.95 -10.62 1.53
CA THR A 46 15.16 -9.76 1.62
C THR A 46 15.76 -9.35 0.28
N ARG A 47 15.42 -10.03 -0.81
CA ARG A 47 15.93 -9.74 -2.17
C ARG A 47 14.92 -9.01 -3.04
N ALA A 48 13.80 -8.57 -2.48
CA ALA A 48 12.71 -7.91 -3.21
C ALA A 48 12.28 -8.69 -4.48
N ALA A 49 12.30 -10.03 -4.41
CA ALA A 49 11.95 -10.87 -5.55
C ALA A 49 10.44 -10.81 -5.82
N ILE A 50 10.06 -10.51 -7.06
CA ILE A 50 8.65 -10.53 -7.50
C ILE A 50 8.30 -11.96 -7.92
N ASN A 51 8.02 -12.81 -6.97
CA ASN A 51 7.77 -14.23 -7.23
C ASN A 51 6.36 -14.72 -6.82
N ARG A 52 5.60 -13.92 -6.08
CA ARG A 52 4.27 -14.29 -5.62
C ARG A 52 3.30 -13.10 -5.52
N PRO A 53 3.00 -12.41 -6.61
CA PRO A 53 1.96 -11.38 -6.61
C PRO A 53 0.61 -12.01 -6.28
N LYS A 54 -0.18 -11.33 -5.44
CA LYS A 54 -1.50 -11.76 -4.98
C LYS A 54 -2.56 -10.78 -5.49
N PRO A 55 -3.81 -11.22 -5.65
CA PRO A 55 -4.88 -10.36 -6.14
C PRO A 55 -5.16 -9.18 -5.20
N ALA A 56 -5.50 -8.05 -5.79
CA ALA A 56 -5.98 -6.85 -5.11
C ALA A 56 -7.20 -6.30 -5.86
N LEU A 57 -8.21 -5.91 -5.09
CA LEU A 57 -9.45 -5.33 -5.59
C LEU A 57 -9.79 -4.08 -4.77
N GLY A 58 -10.47 -3.13 -5.37
CA GLY A 58 -10.88 -1.95 -4.64
C GLY A 58 -11.93 -1.13 -5.36
N ALA A 59 -12.40 -0.11 -4.67
CA ALA A 59 -13.25 0.92 -5.20
C ALA A 59 -12.77 2.28 -4.72
N PHE A 60 -13.05 3.31 -5.49
CA PHE A 60 -12.69 4.67 -5.11
C PHE A 60 -13.74 5.68 -5.55
N PHE A 61 -13.78 6.78 -4.84
CA PHE A 61 -14.41 8.01 -5.26
C PHE A 61 -13.34 9.07 -5.41
N ARG A 62 -13.29 9.72 -6.56
CA ARG A 62 -12.35 10.81 -6.87
C ARG A 62 -13.12 12.07 -7.23
N LYS A 63 -12.68 13.20 -6.66
CA LYS A 63 -13.13 14.53 -7.06
C LYS A 63 -11.94 15.33 -7.54
N GLN A 64 -12.04 15.87 -8.73
CA GLN A 64 -11.04 16.77 -9.28
C GLN A 64 -11.30 18.22 -8.79
N PHE A 65 -10.25 18.95 -8.53
CA PHE A 65 -10.26 20.37 -8.20
C PHE A 65 -9.44 21.10 -9.28
N GLY A 66 -10.14 21.59 -10.30
CA GLY A 66 -9.50 22.09 -11.52
C GLY A 66 -8.95 20.94 -12.39
N ASN A 67 -7.95 21.25 -13.23
CA ASN A 67 -7.45 20.33 -14.26
C ASN A 67 -6.26 19.48 -13.81
N TYR A 68 -5.65 19.83 -12.67
CA TYR A 68 -4.38 19.27 -12.24
C TYR A 68 -4.44 18.52 -10.91
N VAL A 69 -5.35 18.88 -10.03
CA VAL A 69 -5.40 18.32 -8.66
C VAL A 69 -6.69 17.56 -8.44
N GLY A 70 -6.59 16.37 -7.87
CA GLY A 70 -7.73 15.57 -7.45
C GLY A 70 -7.56 15.06 -6.02
N VAL A 71 -8.66 14.75 -5.37
CA VAL A 71 -8.70 14.06 -4.08
C VAL A 71 -9.47 12.76 -4.28
N ARG A 72 -8.91 11.66 -3.79
CA ARG A 72 -9.45 10.31 -3.93
C ARG A 72 -9.60 9.66 -2.57
N LEU A 73 -10.81 9.23 -2.24
CA LEU A 73 -11.09 8.29 -1.16
C LEU A 73 -11.18 6.90 -1.75
N SER A 74 -10.42 5.95 -1.21
CA SER A 74 -10.35 4.58 -1.72
C SER A 74 -10.52 3.56 -0.61
N ALA A 75 -11.11 2.41 -0.96
CA ALA A 75 -11.18 1.22 -0.14
C ALA A 75 -10.65 0.04 -0.95
N HIS A 76 -9.69 -0.69 -0.40
CA HIS A 76 -9.03 -1.81 -1.07
C HIS A 76 -9.04 -3.05 -0.20
N TYR A 77 -9.21 -4.19 -0.85
CA TYR A 77 -8.87 -5.50 -0.34
C TYR A 77 -7.68 -6.03 -1.12
N ALA A 78 -6.67 -6.53 -0.41
CA ALA A 78 -5.52 -7.16 -1.03
C ALA A 78 -5.09 -8.38 -0.23
N GLN A 79 -4.58 -9.38 -0.92
CA GLN A 79 -3.83 -10.45 -0.28
C GLN A 79 -2.35 -10.16 -0.43
N LEU A 80 -1.58 -10.41 0.62
CA LEU A 80 -0.12 -10.46 0.58
C LEU A 80 0.34 -11.85 1.00
N GLY A 81 1.54 -12.20 0.62
CA GLY A 81 2.16 -13.44 1.07
C GLY A 81 3.50 -13.67 0.41
N TYR A 82 4.31 -14.46 1.08
CA TYR A 82 5.61 -14.90 0.61
C TYR A 82 5.85 -16.33 1.05
N SER A 83 6.72 -17.03 0.33
CA SER A 83 7.19 -18.35 0.73
C SER A 83 8.62 -18.57 0.23
N ASP A 84 9.46 -19.04 1.11
CA ASP A 84 10.84 -19.43 0.81
C ASP A 84 10.94 -20.56 -0.23
N THR A 85 9.89 -21.33 -0.38
CA THR A 85 9.79 -22.41 -1.41
C THR A 85 10.01 -21.87 -2.84
N TYR A 86 9.70 -20.57 -3.09
CA TYR A 86 9.91 -19.93 -4.40
C TYR A 86 11.26 -19.22 -4.52
N SER A 87 12.05 -19.22 -3.45
CA SER A 87 13.37 -18.59 -3.48
C SER A 87 14.37 -19.48 -4.23
N LYS A 88 15.28 -18.85 -4.97
CA LYS A 88 16.43 -19.52 -5.58
C LYS A 88 17.62 -19.66 -4.61
N ASN A 89 17.46 -19.22 -3.36
CA ASN A 89 18.51 -19.26 -2.35
C ASN A 89 18.35 -20.52 -1.51
N GLU A 90 19.38 -21.36 -1.48
CA GLU A 90 19.40 -22.60 -0.73
C GLU A 90 19.14 -22.41 0.78
N TYR A 91 19.72 -21.38 1.39
CA TYR A 91 19.46 -21.06 2.80
C TYR A 91 17.99 -20.74 3.08
N GLN A 92 17.34 -19.98 2.20
CA GLN A 92 15.92 -19.68 2.33
C GLN A 92 15.07 -20.94 2.12
N HIS A 93 15.43 -21.80 1.16
CA HIS A 93 14.77 -23.09 0.98
C HIS A 93 14.83 -23.97 2.24
N ILE A 94 15.97 -24.02 2.89
CA ILE A 94 16.16 -24.78 4.14
C ILE A 94 15.35 -24.14 5.27
N ARG A 95 15.32 -22.79 5.33
CA ARG A 95 14.52 -22.03 6.32
C ARG A 95 13.03 -22.27 6.17
N ASN A 96 12.53 -22.41 4.96
CA ASN A 96 11.16 -22.80 4.58
C ASN A 96 10.05 -21.99 5.27
N LEU A 97 10.25 -20.68 5.46
CA LEU A 97 9.23 -19.81 6.02
C LEU A 97 8.19 -19.42 4.97
N SER A 98 6.95 -19.26 5.42
CA SER A 98 5.88 -18.75 4.58
C SER A 98 4.84 -18.03 5.42
N PHE A 99 4.24 -17.00 4.84
CA PHE A 99 3.09 -16.34 5.42
C PHE A 99 2.09 -15.92 4.34
N ASN A 100 0.89 -15.61 4.79
CA ASN A 100 -0.13 -14.92 4.03
C ASN A 100 -0.82 -13.92 4.98
N THR A 101 -1.29 -12.81 4.43
CA THR A 101 -2.15 -11.88 5.18
C THR A 101 -3.18 -11.27 4.26
N ASN A 102 -4.36 -11.03 4.79
CA ASN A 102 -5.42 -10.30 4.10
C ASN A 102 -5.44 -8.86 4.61
N ILE A 103 -5.44 -7.91 3.70
CA ILE A 103 -5.40 -6.49 4.01
C ILE A 103 -6.71 -5.86 3.58
N TRP A 104 -7.32 -5.09 4.49
CA TRP A 104 -8.38 -4.14 4.21
C TRP A 104 -7.84 -2.74 4.48
N GLU A 105 -7.84 -1.91 3.47
CA GLU A 105 -7.28 -0.55 3.51
C GLU A 105 -8.36 0.47 3.17
N VAL A 106 -8.38 1.58 3.91
CA VAL A 106 -9.09 2.80 3.53
C VAL A 106 -8.07 3.93 3.51
N ALA A 107 -8.00 4.66 2.40
CA ALA A 107 -7.01 5.72 2.22
C ALA A 107 -7.61 6.97 1.58
N LEU A 108 -7.15 8.13 2.02
CA LEU A 108 -7.38 9.42 1.40
C LEU A 108 -6.08 9.85 0.69
N GLN A 109 -6.18 10.13 -0.59
CA GLN A 109 -5.03 10.42 -1.46
C GLN A 109 -5.26 11.70 -2.26
N GLY A 110 -4.22 12.49 -2.45
CA GLY A 110 -4.16 13.57 -3.42
C GLY A 110 -3.53 13.08 -4.72
N ASP A 111 -4.15 13.37 -5.84
CA ASP A 111 -3.63 13.10 -7.18
C ASP A 111 -3.16 14.42 -7.81
N PHE A 112 -1.97 14.45 -8.37
CA PHE A 112 -1.48 15.57 -9.17
C PHE A 112 -1.24 15.13 -10.60
N ASN A 113 -2.00 15.70 -11.53
CA ASN A 113 -1.89 15.47 -12.97
C ASN A 113 -0.81 16.38 -13.56
N PHE A 114 0.14 15.82 -14.30
CA PHE A 114 1.21 16.60 -14.93
C PHE A 114 0.71 17.40 -16.14
N PHE A 115 -0.31 16.90 -16.82
CA PHE A 115 -0.95 17.57 -17.94
C PHE A 115 -2.38 17.94 -17.59
N LYS A 116 -2.91 18.94 -18.28
CA LYS A 116 -4.33 19.29 -18.22
C LYS A 116 -5.15 18.05 -18.59
N PHE A 117 -6.08 17.69 -17.73
CA PHE A 117 -6.93 16.50 -17.94
C PHE A 117 -8.40 16.90 -17.82
N ILE A 118 -9.14 16.76 -18.92
CA ILE A 118 -10.55 17.10 -19.01
C ILE A 118 -11.28 15.90 -19.64
N PRO A 119 -12.04 15.13 -18.85
CA PRO A 119 -12.88 14.07 -19.40
C PRO A 119 -13.89 14.62 -20.43
N GLY A 120 -13.97 13.97 -21.58
CA GLY A 120 -14.83 14.39 -22.70
C GLY A 120 -14.16 15.34 -23.70
N ASP A 121 -12.93 15.78 -23.45
CA ASP A 121 -12.16 16.63 -24.37
C ASP A 121 -11.02 15.81 -24.99
N PRO A 122 -11.04 15.55 -26.31
CA PRO A 122 -10.02 14.75 -26.99
C PRO A 122 -8.60 15.31 -26.84
N ASP A 123 -8.46 16.65 -26.81
CA ASP A 123 -7.16 17.32 -26.73
C ASP A 123 -6.51 17.19 -25.33
N TYR A 124 -7.31 16.90 -24.31
CA TYR A 124 -6.90 16.76 -22.92
C TYR A 124 -7.26 15.41 -22.30
N SER A 125 -7.23 14.36 -23.11
CA SER A 125 -7.68 13.00 -22.74
C SER A 125 -6.64 12.17 -22.00
N PHE A 126 -5.37 12.62 -21.91
CA PHE A 126 -4.26 11.85 -21.31
C PHE A 126 -3.48 12.69 -20.31
N THR A 127 -3.09 12.06 -19.19
CA THR A 127 -2.14 12.64 -18.26
C THR A 127 -1.39 11.57 -17.46
N PRO A 128 -0.06 11.68 -17.31
CA PRO A 128 0.64 11.07 -16.19
C PRO A 128 0.24 11.76 -14.89
N TYR A 129 0.28 11.03 -13.78
CA TYR A 129 0.00 11.60 -12.47
C TYR A 129 0.84 10.96 -11.37
N ILE A 130 0.99 11.68 -10.28
CA ILE A 130 1.51 11.18 -9.02
C ILE A 130 0.40 11.21 -7.98
N THR A 131 0.39 10.25 -7.09
CA THR A 131 -0.54 10.20 -5.97
C THR A 131 0.20 10.01 -4.65
N LEU A 132 -0.26 10.71 -3.62
CA LEU A 132 0.26 10.62 -2.27
C LEU A 132 -0.91 10.75 -1.29
N GLY A 133 -0.86 10.00 -0.19
CA GLY A 133 -1.93 10.07 0.79
C GLY A 133 -1.59 9.47 2.14
N ALA A 134 -2.63 9.26 2.92
CA ALA A 134 -2.58 8.55 4.18
C ALA A 134 -3.77 7.59 4.26
N GLY A 135 -3.56 6.44 4.88
CA GLY A 135 -4.58 5.43 5.05
C GLY A 135 -4.39 4.64 6.32
N VAL A 136 -5.42 3.91 6.65
CA VAL A 136 -5.42 2.90 7.71
C VAL A 136 -5.73 1.56 7.09
N PHE A 137 -5.11 0.52 7.62
CA PHE A 137 -5.35 -0.84 7.14
C PHE A 137 -5.33 -1.85 8.27
N THR A 138 -6.07 -2.94 8.07
CA THR A 138 -6.04 -4.10 8.96
C THR A 138 -5.26 -5.22 8.32
N TYR A 139 -4.60 -6.03 9.13
CA TYR A 139 -3.84 -7.20 8.72
C TYR A 139 -3.84 -8.24 9.84
N ASP A 140 -3.70 -9.51 9.48
CA ASP A 140 -3.58 -10.61 10.44
C ASP A 140 -2.84 -11.76 9.75
N PRO A 141 -1.52 -11.88 9.97
CA PRO A 141 -0.68 -12.86 9.30
C PRO A 141 -1.02 -14.29 9.74
N TYR A 142 -1.03 -15.19 8.77
CA TYR A 142 -1.26 -16.61 8.97
C TYR A 142 -0.37 -17.47 8.07
N ALA A 143 -0.12 -18.69 8.49
CA ALA A 143 0.55 -19.71 7.69
C ALA A 143 -0.34 -20.94 7.57
N PHE A 144 0.06 -21.88 6.71
CA PHE A 144 -0.58 -23.20 6.62
C PHE A 144 0.37 -24.24 7.20
N THR A 145 -0.11 -24.99 8.20
CA THR A 145 0.60 -26.10 8.82
C THR A 145 -0.26 -27.36 8.66
N ASN A 146 0.26 -28.38 7.97
CA ASN A 146 -0.48 -29.61 7.66
C ASN A 146 -1.85 -29.37 6.98
N GLY A 147 -1.94 -28.32 6.13
CA GLY A 147 -3.16 -27.97 5.43
C GLY A 147 -4.16 -27.15 6.27
N GLN A 148 -3.89 -26.92 7.55
CA GLN A 148 -4.71 -26.06 8.42
C GLN A 148 -4.17 -24.64 8.44
N LYS A 149 -5.07 -23.66 8.51
CA LYS A 149 -4.74 -22.25 8.61
C LYS A 149 -4.51 -21.88 10.07
N GLU A 150 -3.28 -21.45 10.37
CA GLU A 150 -2.88 -21.00 11.70
C GLU A 150 -2.52 -19.53 11.69
N PHE A 151 -3.14 -18.74 12.57
CA PHE A 151 -2.77 -17.33 12.76
C PHE A 151 -1.50 -17.21 13.57
N LEU A 152 -0.55 -16.39 13.10
CA LEU A 152 0.79 -16.31 13.66
C LEU A 152 0.83 -15.43 14.93
N ARG A 153 0.07 -14.33 14.95
CA ARG A 153 0.04 -13.41 16.08
C ARG A 153 -0.23 -14.06 17.44
N PRO A 154 -1.18 -15.01 17.61
CA PRO A 154 -1.40 -15.70 18.88
C PRO A 154 -0.23 -16.56 19.32
N LEU A 155 0.62 -17.02 18.39
CA LEU A 155 1.79 -17.85 18.71
C LEU A 155 2.89 -17.06 19.42
N GLY A 156 2.95 -15.73 19.18
CA GLY A 156 3.96 -14.86 19.79
C GLY A 156 5.38 -15.29 19.48
N THR A 157 5.65 -15.60 18.20
CA THR A 157 6.89 -16.21 17.68
C THR A 157 8.17 -15.51 18.09
N GLU A 158 8.09 -14.21 18.37
CA GLU A 158 9.18 -13.39 18.89
C GLU A 158 9.12 -13.17 20.42
N GLY A 159 8.30 -13.96 21.13
CA GLY A 159 8.16 -13.86 22.59
C GLY A 159 7.28 -12.71 23.06
N GLN A 160 6.42 -12.17 22.19
CA GLN A 160 5.51 -11.06 22.52
C GLN A 160 4.52 -11.43 23.63
N GLN A 161 4.08 -12.69 23.67
CA GLN A 161 3.12 -13.19 24.66
C GLN A 161 3.73 -13.33 26.06
N ILE A 162 5.03 -13.62 26.14
CA ILE A 162 5.75 -13.79 27.41
C ILE A 162 6.53 -12.53 27.81
N GLY A 163 6.39 -11.43 27.07
CA GLY A 163 7.08 -10.17 27.35
C GLY A 163 8.60 -10.24 27.18
N TYR A 164 9.11 -11.16 26.36
CA TYR A 164 10.54 -11.35 26.15
C TYR A 164 11.22 -10.06 25.69
N ASN A 165 12.24 -9.60 26.39
CA ASN A 165 12.94 -8.33 26.14
C ASN A 165 12.00 -7.11 26.06
N GLY A 166 10.87 -7.11 26.79
CA GLY A 166 9.90 -6.03 26.79
C GLY A 166 9.00 -5.98 25.55
N ARG A 167 9.03 -7.00 24.70
CA ARG A 167 8.15 -7.10 23.53
C ARG A 167 6.69 -7.29 23.95
N LYS A 168 5.79 -6.75 23.13
CA LYS A 168 4.33 -6.81 23.35
C LYS A 168 3.64 -7.30 22.08
N PRO A 169 2.47 -7.95 22.21
CA PRO A 169 1.64 -8.27 21.05
C PRO A 169 1.36 -7.01 20.20
N TYR A 170 1.55 -7.12 18.90
CA TYR A 170 1.31 -6.01 17.97
C TYR A 170 -0.18 -5.84 17.66
N ASN A 171 -0.54 -4.63 17.23
CA ASN A 171 -1.89 -4.35 16.76
C ASN A 171 -2.08 -4.84 15.32
N THR A 172 -3.29 -5.28 15.00
CA THR A 172 -3.69 -5.66 13.64
C THR A 172 -4.22 -4.49 12.81
N LEU A 173 -4.23 -3.28 13.38
CA LEU A 173 -4.56 -2.02 12.72
C LEU A 173 -3.29 -1.16 12.65
N ALA A 174 -2.97 -0.68 11.46
CA ALA A 174 -1.80 0.16 11.23
C ALA A 174 -2.11 1.28 10.23
N ILE A 175 -1.20 2.25 10.17
CA ILE A 175 -1.27 3.38 9.24
C ILE A 175 -0.36 3.10 8.05
N CYS A 176 -0.75 3.55 6.86
CA CYS A 176 0.09 3.56 5.68
C CYS A 176 0.13 4.93 5.01
N ILE A 177 1.20 5.17 4.27
CA ILE A 177 1.38 6.30 3.37
C ILE A 177 1.51 5.73 1.96
N PRO A 178 0.41 5.68 1.17
CA PRO A 178 0.48 5.31 -0.23
C PRO A 178 1.15 6.40 -1.05
N LEU A 179 2.14 6.04 -1.83
CA LEU A 179 2.81 6.87 -2.84
C LEU A 179 2.79 6.11 -4.16
N GLY A 180 2.28 6.72 -5.21
CA GLY A 180 2.16 6.06 -6.50
C GLY A 180 2.38 6.99 -7.68
N VAL A 181 2.62 6.38 -8.82
CA VAL A 181 2.68 7.03 -10.13
C VAL A 181 1.79 6.26 -11.10
N GLY A 182 1.18 6.97 -12.02
CA GLY A 182 0.30 6.34 -12.98
C GLY A 182 0.02 7.19 -14.18
N ILE A 183 -0.82 6.65 -15.04
CA ILE A 183 -1.35 7.32 -16.22
C ILE A 183 -2.87 7.27 -16.18
N LYS A 184 -3.52 8.33 -16.63
CA LYS A 184 -4.97 8.39 -16.84
C LYS A 184 -5.23 8.62 -18.32
N TYR A 185 -6.24 7.96 -18.81
CA TYR A 185 -6.72 8.12 -20.19
C TYR A 185 -8.25 8.18 -20.18
N ASN A 186 -8.78 9.20 -20.81
CA ASN A 186 -10.23 9.33 -21.01
C ASN A 186 -10.65 8.57 -22.26
N LEU A 187 -11.48 7.55 -22.09
CA LEU A 187 -12.01 6.75 -23.19
C LEU A 187 -13.29 7.34 -23.77
N SER A 188 -14.08 8.02 -22.94
CA SER A 188 -15.31 8.71 -23.36
C SER A 188 -15.73 9.70 -22.28
N ASP A 189 -16.76 10.52 -22.54
CA ASP A 189 -17.30 11.53 -21.60
C ASP A 189 -17.60 10.99 -20.20
N LYS A 190 -17.74 9.68 -20.05
CA LYS A 190 -18.15 9.03 -18.80
C LYS A 190 -17.17 7.96 -18.30
N ILE A 191 -16.17 7.59 -19.10
CA ILE A 191 -15.29 6.46 -18.80
C ILE A 191 -13.84 6.90 -18.86
N ASN A 192 -13.16 6.79 -17.72
CA ASN A 192 -11.73 6.95 -17.60
C ASN A 192 -11.08 5.60 -17.34
N PHE A 193 -9.92 5.40 -17.91
CA PHE A 193 -9.01 4.30 -17.59
C PHE A 193 -7.79 4.85 -16.89
N SER A 194 -7.29 4.14 -15.87
CA SER A 194 -6.02 4.49 -15.23
C SER A 194 -5.20 3.24 -14.94
N PHE A 195 -3.89 3.39 -15.09
CA PHE A 195 -2.92 2.41 -14.63
C PHE A 195 -2.03 3.06 -13.58
N GLU A 196 -1.86 2.41 -12.43
CA GLU A 196 -1.12 2.94 -11.28
C GLU A 196 -0.19 1.88 -10.70
N VAL A 197 1.02 2.28 -10.38
CA VAL A 197 1.95 1.53 -9.55
C VAL A 197 2.17 2.33 -8.27
N ALA A 198 1.87 1.74 -7.13
CA ALA A 198 1.96 2.41 -5.84
C ALA A 198 2.70 1.57 -4.81
N HIS A 199 3.55 2.23 -4.03
CA HIS A 199 4.17 1.68 -2.83
C HIS A 199 3.45 2.20 -1.58
N ARG A 200 3.36 1.36 -0.55
CA ARG A 200 2.77 1.70 0.74
C ARG A 200 3.82 1.64 1.83
N PHE A 201 4.22 2.80 2.34
CA PHE A 201 5.04 2.86 3.54
C PHE A 201 4.15 2.61 4.75
N THR A 202 4.47 1.61 5.56
CA THR A 202 3.65 1.19 6.70
C THR A 202 4.31 1.53 8.03
N THR A 203 3.50 1.78 9.05
CA THR A 203 3.98 2.02 10.42
C THR A 203 4.23 0.72 11.19
N THR A 204 3.93 -0.43 10.59
CA THR A 204 4.17 -1.74 11.18
C THR A 204 5.16 -2.54 10.35
N ASP A 205 5.96 -3.33 11.02
CA ASP A 205 6.89 -4.30 10.45
C ASP A 205 6.34 -5.74 10.52
N TYR A 206 5.23 -5.93 11.22
CA TYR A 206 4.64 -7.24 11.51
C TYR A 206 3.67 -7.77 10.43
N LEU A 207 3.79 -7.31 9.19
CA LEU A 207 2.93 -7.83 8.09
C LEU A 207 3.12 -9.33 7.85
N ASP A 208 4.31 -9.84 8.18
CA ASP A 208 4.74 -11.23 8.05
C ASP A 208 4.98 -11.91 9.41
N ASP A 209 4.56 -11.29 10.53
CA ASP A 209 4.79 -11.72 11.92
C ASP A 209 6.26 -11.63 12.36
N VAL A 210 7.13 -10.99 11.58
CA VAL A 210 8.57 -10.86 11.90
C VAL A 210 8.96 -9.38 11.90
N SER A 211 9.62 -8.95 12.96
CA SER A 211 10.19 -7.60 13.07
C SER A 211 11.63 -7.64 13.60
N THR A 212 12.00 -8.69 14.28
CA THR A 212 13.34 -8.84 14.87
C THR A 212 13.87 -10.26 14.71
N THR A 213 13.74 -11.10 15.72
CA THR A 213 14.24 -12.47 15.73
C THR A 213 13.28 -13.39 16.48
N TYR A 214 13.11 -14.59 15.98
CA TYR A 214 12.40 -15.65 16.70
C TYR A 214 13.10 -15.96 18.04
N VAL A 215 12.30 -16.24 19.04
CA VAL A 215 12.77 -16.70 20.35
C VAL A 215 12.85 -18.22 20.31
N GLY A 216 13.93 -18.80 20.82
CA GLY A 216 14.09 -20.24 20.90
C GLY A 216 12.98 -20.92 21.72
N ALA A 217 12.65 -22.16 21.38
CA ALA A 217 11.59 -22.93 22.05
C ALA A 217 11.84 -23.08 23.57
N ASP A 218 13.10 -23.00 24.01
CA ASP A 218 13.52 -23.04 25.40
C ASP A 218 13.00 -21.86 26.24
N LYS A 219 12.57 -20.77 25.61
CA LYS A 219 12.02 -19.59 26.28
C LYS A 219 10.51 -19.67 26.51
N PHE A 220 9.83 -20.61 25.87
CA PHE A 220 8.39 -20.84 26.05
C PHE A 220 8.05 -21.91 27.09
N THR A 221 9.05 -22.60 27.64
CA THR A 221 8.87 -23.58 28.71
C THR A 221 9.02 -22.86 30.07
N ALA A 222 7.91 -22.48 30.66
CA ALA A 222 7.79 -22.14 32.07
C ALA A 222 6.61 -22.88 32.68
#